data_21ed2e73a0b546cda0511988a2cbb40c
#
_entry.id   21ed2e73a0b546cda0511988a2cbb40c
#
_cell.length_a   1.000
_cell.length_b   1.000
_cell.length_c   1.000
_cell.angle_alpha   90.00
_cell.angle_beta   90.00
_cell.angle_gamma   90.00
#
_symmetry.space_group_name_H-M   'P 1'
#
loop_
_entity.id
_entity.type
_entity.pdbx_description
1 polymer ?
#
loop_
_entity_poly.entity_id
_entity_poly.type
_entity_poly.pdbx_seq_one_letter_code
_entity_poly.pdbx_strand_id
1 'polypeptide(L)'
;ELKSGGFRRPSILADTLEAVTGAIFLDGGFEAAKTCLRKLYSIILAQVDPKTLGKDDKTLLQECLQSYQLPLPTYNVIGTSGAAHNQQFEVECLIPSLKVSVRGEGASRRAAEQSAAKTALLAVLKALPQESRKPKKTRSAKKKAAKKEVAEEQLNLKLKG
;
A
#
# COMPACT_ATOMS: atom_id res chain seq x y z
N GLU A 1 17.98 -32.41 -2.69
CA GLU A 1 17.16 -31.32 -2.11
C GLU A 1 16.41 -31.72 -0.84
N LEU A 2 15.93 -32.96 -0.71
CA LEU A 2 15.33 -33.42 0.55
C LEU A 2 16.29 -33.33 1.76
N LYS A 3 17.58 -33.58 1.54
CA LYS A 3 18.63 -33.48 2.59
C LYS A 3 19.05 -32.03 2.90
N SER A 4 18.88 -31.11 1.96
CA SER A 4 19.26 -29.67 2.12
C SER A 4 18.13 -28.79 2.63
N GLY A 5 16.93 -29.32 2.85
CA GLY A 5 15.76 -28.56 3.28
C GLY A 5 15.23 -27.61 2.20
N GLY A 6 15.60 -27.78 0.94
CA GLY A 6 15.21 -26.91 -0.17
C GLY A 6 13.71 -26.73 -0.33
N PHE A 7 12.93 -27.79 -0.06
CA PHE A 7 11.47 -27.76 -0.10
C PHE A 7 10.79 -26.81 0.90
N ARG A 8 11.54 -26.27 1.88
CA ARG A 8 11.05 -25.26 2.85
C ARG A 8 11.54 -23.85 2.54
N ARG A 9 12.38 -23.67 1.51
CA ARG A 9 12.87 -22.34 1.15
C ARG A 9 11.81 -21.56 0.39
N PRO A 10 11.44 -20.35 0.85
CA PRO A 10 10.38 -19.55 0.21
C PRO A 10 10.63 -19.27 -1.27
N SER A 11 11.89 -19.04 -1.67
CA SER A 11 12.25 -18.83 -3.07
C SER A 11 11.96 -20.03 -3.95
N ILE A 12 12.33 -21.25 -3.50
CA ILE A 12 12.09 -22.49 -4.26
C ILE A 12 10.58 -22.76 -4.38
N LEU A 13 9.83 -22.48 -3.33
CA LEU A 13 8.35 -22.61 -3.37
C LEU A 13 7.72 -21.61 -4.33
N ALA A 14 8.23 -20.37 -4.38
CA ALA A 14 7.76 -19.35 -5.33
C ALA A 14 8.05 -19.78 -6.78
N ASP A 15 9.30 -20.18 -7.08
CA ASP A 15 9.71 -20.67 -8.40
C ASP A 15 8.86 -21.88 -8.85
N THR A 16 8.56 -22.78 -7.90
CA THR A 16 7.72 -23.94 -8.18
C THR A 16 6.28 -23.51 -8.54
N LEU A 17 5.70 -22.55 -7.81
CA LEU A 17 4.37 -22.03 -8.11
C LEU A 17 4.33 -21.33 -9.47
N GLU A 18 5.37 -20.56 -9.82
CA GLU A 18 5.49 -19.95 -11.14
C GLU A 18 5.56 -20.99 -12.25
N ALA A 19 6.39 -22.04 -12.07
CA ALA A 19 6.51 -23.11 -13.04
C ALA A 19 5.17 -23.88 -13.26
N VAL A 20 4.45 -24.20 -12.18
CA VAL A 20 3.13 -24.84 -12.28
C VAL A 20 2.12 -23.94 -12.98
N THR A 21 2.13 -22.63 -12.67
CA THR A 21 1.25 -21.65 -13.31
C THR A 21 1.58 -21.51 -14.81
N GLY A 22 2.85 -21.51 -15.16
CA GLY A 22 3.34 -21.50 -16.54
C GLY A 22 2.90 -22.76 -17.30
N ALA A 23 2.98 -23.95 -16.68
CA ALA A 23 2.50 -25.19 -17.29
C ALA A 23 1.00 -25.16 -17.58
N ILE A 24 0.18 -24.68 -16.63
CA ILE A 24 -1.27 -24.48 -16.83
C ILE A 24 -1.55 -23.51 -17.97
N PHE A 25 -0.78 -22.44 -18.07
CA PHE A 25 -0.92 -21.46 -19.15
C PHE A 25 -0.58 -22.06 -20.53
N LEU A 26 0.49 -22.85 -20.61
CA LEU A 26 0.91 -23.50 -21.86
C LEU A 26 -0.10 -24.56 -22.33
N ASP A 27 -0.70 -25.30 -21.41
CA ASP A 27 -1.66 -26.36 -21.69
C ASP A 27 -3.07 -25.82 -21.97
N GLY A 28 -3.58 -24.95 -21.09
CA GLY A 28 -4.99 -24.49 -21.10
C GLY A 28 -5.18 -23.01 -21.42
N GLY A 29 -4.11 -22.26 -21.71
CA GLY A 29 -4.15 -20.85 -22.06
C GLY A 29 -4.41 -19.91 -20.85
N PHE A 30 -4.59 -18.62 -21.18
CA PHE A 30 -4.72 -17.57 -20.19
C PHE A 30 -5.90 -17.74 -19.23
N GLU A 31 -7.07 -18.12 -19.71
CA GLU A 31 -8.27 -18.24 -18.88
C GLU A 31 -8.17 -19.42 -17.89
N ALA A 32 -7.50 -20.52 -18.26
CA ALA A 32 -7.24 -21.63 -17.35
C ALA A 32 -6.30 -21.20 -16.21
N ALA A 33 -5.17 -20.56 -16.54
CA ALA A 33 -4.22 -20.05 -15.56
C ALA A 33 -4.85 -19.00 -14.62
N LYS A 34 -5.59 -18.06 -15.17
CA LYS A 34 -6.32 -17.02 -14.42
C LYS A 34 -7.34 -17.64 -13.46
N THR A 35 -8.09 -18.63 -13.89
CA THR A 35 -9.08 -19.34 -13.04
C THR A 35 -8.40 -20.06 -11.90
N CYS A 36 -7.30 -20.75 -12.16
CA CYS A 36 -6.50 -21.43 -11.15
C CYS A 36 -5.95 -20.44 -10.12
N LEU A 37 -5.31 -19.36 -10.55
CA LEU A 37 -4.76 -18.32 -9.68
C LEU A 37 -5.85 -17.63 -8.85
N ARG A 38 -6.99 -17.29 -9.45
CA ARG A 38 -8.11 -16.70 -8.71
C ARG A 38 -8.63 -17.62 -7.62
N LYS A 39 -8.73 -18.90 -7.88
CA LYS A 39 -9.15 -19.91 -6.89
C LYS A 39 -8.11 -20.01 -5.76
N LEU A 40 -6.83 -20.10 -6.10
CA LEU A 40 -5.73 -20.22 -5.15
C LEU A 40 -5.64 -18.99 -4.22
N TYR A 41 -5.76 -17.80 -4.78
CA TYR A 41 -5.64 -16.53 -4.04
C TYR A 41 -6.99 -15.97 -3.54
N SER A 42 -8.10 -16.70 -3.68
CA SER A 42 -9.45 -16.20 -3.36
C SER A 42 -9.58 -15.62 -1.96
N ILE A 43 -9.02 -16.32 -0.95
CA ILE A 43 -9.08 -15.87 0.45
C ILE A 43 -8.26 -14.58 0.65
N ILE A 44 -7.07 -14.51 0.06
CA ILE A 44 -6.19 -13.33 0.15
C ILE A 44 -6.85 -12.15 -0.56
N LEU A 45 -7.36 -12.36 -1.77
CA LEU A 45 -8.03 -11.32 -2.58
C LEU A 45 -9.28 -10.77 -1.91
N ALA A 46 -10.02 -11.59 -1.17
CA ALA A 46 -11.19 -11.15 -0.41
C ALA A 46 -10.84 -10.22 0.77
N GLN A 47 -9.62 -10.33 1.30
CA GLN A 47 -9.13 -9.52 2.42
C GLN A 47 -8.37 -8.26 1.99
N VAL A 48 -8.02 -8.17 0.72
CA VAL A 48 -7.23 -7.06 0.18
C VAL A 48 -8.14 -5.90 -0.22
N ASP A 49 -7.92 -4.73 0.37
CA ASP A 49 -8.50 -3.48 -0.13
C ASP A 49 -7.62 -2.91 -1.26
N PRO A 50 -8.13 -2.83 -2.51
CA PRO A 50 -7.37 -2.29 -3.64
C PRO A 50 -6.84 -0.86 -3.42
N LYS A 51 -7.47 -0.08 -2.53
CA LYS A 51 -7.06 1.31 -2.22
C LYS A 51 -5.82 1.37 -1.34
N THR A 52 -5.60 0.33 -0.54
CA THR A 52 -4.47 0.23 0.40
C THR A 52 -3.38 -0.71 -0.09
N LEU A 53 -3.66 -1.49 -1.14
CA LEU A 53 -2.72 -2.46 -1.69
C LEU A 53 -1.40 -1.82 -2.12
N GLY A 54 -0.30 -2.36 -1.61
CA GLY A 54 1.05 -1.89 -1.93
C GLY A 54 1.48 -0.60 -1.22
N LYS A 55 0.64 -0.03 -0.37
CA LYS A 55 0.98 1.13 0.45
C LYS A 55 1.40 0.70 1.85
N ASP A 56 2.48 1.27 2.32
CA ASP A 56 2.89 1.11 3.71
C ASP A 56 2.07 2.03 4.65
N ASP A 57 2.07 1.71 5.95
CA ASP A 57 1.27 2.43 6.95
C ASP A 57 1.64 3.92 7.04
N LYS A 58 2.91 4.28 6.79
CA LYS A 58 3.36 5.69 6.74
C LYS A 58 2.73 6.43 5.57
N THR A 59 2.69 5.80 4.40
CA THR A 59 2.06 6.36 3.19
C THR A 59 0.56 6.52 3.39
N LEU A 60 -0.12 5.53 3.99
CA LEU A 60 -1.54 5.62 4.30
C LEU A 60 -1.86 6.75 5.27
N LEU A 61 -1.06 6.90 6.34
CA LEU A 61 -1.21 8.00 7.29
C LEU A 61 -0.99 9.35 6.62
N GLN A 62 0.06 9.48 5.81
CA GLN A 62 0.36 10.69 5.07
C GLN A 62 -0.77 11.10 4.13
N GLU A 63 -1.29 10.16 3.32
CA GLU A 63 -2.42 10.41 2.42
C GLU A 63 -3.68 10.80 3.19
N CYS A 64 -3.92 10.14 4.34
CA CYS A 64 -5.03 10.47 5.22
C CYS A 64 -4.93 11.93 5.71
N LEU A 65 -3.80 12.33 6.30
CA LEU A 65 -3.60 13.69 6.80
C LEU A 65 -3.67 14.74 5.68
N GLN A 66 -3.08 14.45 4.51
CA GLN A 66 -3.15 15.34 3.35
C GLN A 66 -4.58 15.52 2.83
N SER A 67 -5.42 14.49 2.90
CA SER A 67 -6.83 14.58 2.49
C SER A 67 -7.61 15.59 3.34
N TYR A 68 -7.21 15.78 4.60
CA TYR A 68 -7.76 16.75 5.53
C TYR A 68 -6.96 18.06 5.59
N GLN A 69 -5.93 18.22 4.73
CA GLN A 69 -5.04 19.40 4.69
C GLN A 69 -4.27 19.62 5.99
N LEU A 70 -4.00 18.55 6.72
CA LEU A 70 -3.22 18.56 7.96
C LEU A 70 -1.73 18.39 7.67
N PRO A 71 -0.85 18.95 8.54
CA PRO A 71 0.59 18.76 8.45
C PRO A 71 0.99 17.28 8.54
N LEU A 72 2.14 16.95 7.95
CA LEU A 72 2.70 15.61 8.01
C LEU A 72 3.11 15.24 9.45
N PRO A 73 3.09 13.93 9.79
CA PRO A 73 3.51 13.46 11.09
C PRO A 73 5.03 13.55 11.24
N THR A 74 5.50 13.73 12.47
CA THR A 74 6.93 13.69 12.83
C THR A 74 7.22 12.37 13.54
N TYR A 75 8.37 11.76 13.21
CA TYR A 75 8.84 10.50 13.82
C TYR A 75 10.15 10.73 14.55
N ASN A 76 10.17 10.44 15.85
CA ASN A 76 11.33 10.57 16.71
C ASN A 76 11.69 9.20 17.27
N VAL A 77 12.95 8.78 17.16
CA VAL A 77 13.45 7.60 17.86
C VAL A 77 13.61 8.00 19.33
N ILE A 78 12.86 7.35 20.22
CA ILE A 78 12.86 7.63 21.66
C ILE A 78 13.62 6.58 22.46
N GLY A 79 13.85 5.41 21.88
CA GLY A 79 14.61 4.34 22.52
C GLY A 79 15.22 3.37 21.52
N THR A 80 16.33 2.77 21.94
CA THR A 80 16.93 1.62 21.27
C THR A 80 17.40 0.67 22.35
N SER A 81 16.96 -0.57 22.33
CA SER A 81 17.27 -1.60 23.32
C SER A 81 17.72 -2.90 22.64
N GLY A 82 18.34 -3.80 23.40
CA GLY A 82 18.81 -5.09 22.91
C GLY A 82 20.27 -5.10 22.44
N ALA A 83 20.80 -6.32 22.24
CA ALA A 83 22.17 -6.52 21.75
C ALA A 83 22.26 -6.20 20.24
N ALA A 84 23.47 -5.96 19.74
CA ALA A 84 23.70 -5.50 18.35
C ALA A 84 23.05 -6.38 17.25
N HIS A 85 22.83 -7.67 17.53
CA HIS A 85 22.18 -8.62 16.62
C HIS A 85 20.68 -8.80 16.86
N ASN A 86 20.12 -8.17 17.91
CA ASN A 86 18.69 -8.22 18.24
C ASN A 86 18.22 -6.87 18.81
N GLN A 87 18.47 -5.80 18.04
CA GLN A 87 18.06 -4.45 18.44
C GLN A 87 16.56 -4.26 18.27
N GLN A 88 15.95 -3.59 19.25
CA GLN A 88 14.58 -3.10 19.20
C GLN A 88 14.60 -1.57 19.23
N PHE A 89 13.89 -0.97 18.28
CA PHE A 89 13.74 0.47 18.16
C PHE A 89 12.35 0.87 18.65
N GLU A 90 12.30 1.91 19.47
CA GLU A 90 11.05 2.55 19.87
C GLU A 90 10.96 3.93 19.19
N VAL A 91 9.86 4.18 18.47
CA VAL A 91 9.63 5.42 17.72
C VAL A 91 8.33 6.04 18.18
N GLU A 92 8.35 7.33 18.45
CA GLU A 92 7.18 8.17 18.67
C GLU A 92 6.75 8.84 17.38
N CYS A 93 5.46 8.72 17.05
CA CYS A 93 4.81 9.43 15.96
C CYS A 93 3.94 10.56 16.55
N LEU A 94 4.25 11.80 16.16
CA LEU A 94 3.58 13.01 16.63
C LEU A 94 2.76 13.65 15.51
N ILE A 95 1.51 13.98 15.81
CA ILE A 95 0.62 14.78 14.94
C ILE A 95 0.09 15.95 15.78
N PRO A 96 0.83 17.07 15.84
CA PRO A 96 0.50 18.18 16.74
C PRO A 96 -0.88 18.78 16.48
N SER A 97 -1.30 18.85 15.22
CA SER A 97 -2.61 19.38 14.82
C SER A 97 -3.81 18.64 15.40
N LEU A 98 -3.65 17.35 15.72
CA LEU A 98 -4.68 16.50 16.31
C LEU A 98 -4.38 16.15 17.77
N LYS A 99 -3.27 16.65 18.34
CA LYS A 99 -2.78 16.28 19.66
C LYS A 99 -2.61 14.75 19.83
N VAL A 100 -2.23 14.07 18.75
CA VAL A 100 -1.98 12.63 18.74
C VAL A 100 -0.48 12.40 18.93
N SER A 101 -0.14 11.61 19.95
CA SER A 101 1.20 11.05 20.20
C SER A 101 1.03 9.56 20.41
N VAL A 102 1.69 8.75 19.61
CA VAL A 102 1.65 7.28 19.69
C VAL A 102 3.04 6.71 19.48
N ARG A 103 3.26 5.52 20.05
CA ARG A 103 4.54 4.81 19.96
C ARG A 103 4.39 3.55 19.13
N GLY A 104 5.49 3.16 18.50
CA GLY A 104 5.62 1.91 17.77
C GLY A 104 7.00 1.31 17.98
N GLU A 105 7.05 -0.01 18.01
CA GLU A 105 8.27 -0.77 18.21
C GLU A 105 8.54 -1.66 16.99
N GLY A 106 9.82 -1.98 16.74
CA GLY A 106 10.24 -2.86 15.67
C GLY A 106 11.73 -3.20 15.70
N ALA A 107 12.09 -4.27 15.02
CA ALA A 107 13.48 -4.75 14.90
C ALA A 107 14.37 -3.83 14.01
N SER A 108 13.81 -2.78 13.46
CA SER A 108 14.53 -1.71 12.76
C SER A 108 13.78 -0.40 12.94
N ARG A 109 14.49 0.72 12.78
CA ARG A 109 13.87 2.05 12.80
C ARG A 109 12.66 2.13 11.84
N ARG A 110 12.80 1.59 10.62
CA ARG A 110 11.72 1.58 9.63
C ARG A 110 10.51 0.76 10.09
N ALA A 111 10.73 -0.41 10.68
CA ALA A 111 9.66 -1.24 11.23
C ALA A 111 8.94 -0.56 12.39
N ALA A 112 9.67 0.10 13.29
CA ALA A 112 9.11 0.85 14.41
C ALA A 112 8.29 2.07 13.92
N GLU A 113 8.79 2.80 12.90
CA GLU A 113 8.06 3.91 12.26
C GLU A 113 6.75 3.43 11.60
N GLN A 114 6.74 2.28 10.92
CA GLN A 114 5.54 1.67 10.35
C GLN A 114 4.52 1.28 11.43
N SER A 115 5.00 0.66 12.50
CA SER A 115 4.17 0.29 13.65
C SER A 115 3.52 1.52 14.30
N ALA A 116 4.30 2.59 14.52
CA ALA A 116 3.80 3.86 15.03
C ALA A 116 2.78 4.50 14.08
N ALA A 117 3.05 4.50 12.77
CA ALA A 117 2.15 5.04 11.75
C ALA A 117 0.82 4.31 11.70
N LYS A 118 0.82 2.98 11.82
CA LYS A 118 -0.40 2.16 11.87
C LYS A 118 -1.28 2.56 13.06
N THR A 119 -0.68 2.68 14.24
CA THR A 119 -1.39 3.10 15.46
C THR A 119 -1.91 4.53 15.34
N ALA A 120 -1.10 5.44 14.78
CA ALA A 120 -1.47 6.83 14.53
C ALA A 120 -2.66 6.92 13.55
N LEU A 121 -2.65 6.14 12.46
CA LEU A 121 -3.74 6.11 11.48
C LEU A 121 -5.07 5.73 12.13
N LEU A 122 -5.08 4.73 13.00
CA LEU A 122 -6.29 4.34 13.74
C LEU A 122 -6.79 5.46 14.67
N ALA A 123 -5.88 6.17 15.34
CA ALA A 123 -6.21 7.29 16.20
C ALA A 123 -6.78 8.48 15.38
N VAL A 124 -6.16 8.79 14.25
CA VAL A 124 -6.61 9.85 13.32
C VAL A 124 -8.00 9.53 12.76
N LEU A 125 -8.26 8.30 12.33
CA LEU A 125 -9.57 7.88 11.81
C LEU A 125 -10.69 7.95 12.85
N LYS A 126 -10.35 7.80 14.14
CA LYS A 126 -11.31 7.99 15.25
C LYS A 126 -11.55 9.46 15.56
N ALA A 127 -10.53 10.31 15.43
CA ALA A 127 -10.60 11.74 15.77
C ALA A 127 -11.24 12.59 14.67
N LEU A 128 -11.17 12.15 13.42
CA LEU A 128 -11.67 12.90 12.27
C LEU A 128 -13.05 12.40 11.81
N PRO A 129 -14.03 13.32 11.55
CA PRO A 129 -15.35 12.95 11.03
C PRO A 129 -15.23 12.28 9.64
N GLN A 130 -15.99 11.22 9.43
CA GLN A 130 -15.98 10.45 8.16
C GLN A 130 -16.53 11.27 6.96
N GLU A 131 -17.28 12.32 7.20
CA GLU A 131 -18.02 13.07 6.16
C GLU A 131 -17.16 14.03 5.31
N SER A 132 -15.94 14.32 5.69
CA SER A 132 -15.10 15.32 4.99
C SER A 132 -14.13 14.74 3.94
N ARG A 133 -14.26 13.48 3.55
CA ARG A 133 -13.47 12.84 2.47
C ARG A 133 -13.92 13.31 1.09
N LYS A 134 -13.69 14.57 0.74
CA LYS A 134 -13.82 15.00 -0.66
C LYS A 134 -12.63 14.42 -1.44
N PRO A 135 -12.86 13.57 -2.48
CA PRO A 135 -11.78 13.07 -3.30
C PRO A 135 -11.12 14.25 -4.03
N LYS A 136 -9.87 14.56 -3.70
CA LYS A 136 -9.08 15.49 -4.52
C LYS A 136 -8.94 14.87 -5.91
N LYS A 137 -9.51 15.53 -6.95
CA LYS A 137 -9.17 15.26 -8.34
C LYS A 137 -7.65 15.42 -8.49
N THR A 138 -6.95 14.32 -8.67
CA THR A 138 -5.49 14.31 -8.86
C THR A 138 -5.12 15.17 -10.07
N ARG A 139 -3.96 15.82 -10.04
CA ARG A 139 -3.43 16.65 -11.16
C ARG A 139 -3.44 15.90 -12.51
N SER A 140 -3.33 14.57 -12.49
CA SER A 140 -3.44 13.70 -13.66
C SER A 140 -4.86 13.63 -14.24
N ALA A 141 -5.90 13.67 -13.41
CA ALA A 141 -7.28 13.70 -13.87
C ALA A 141 -7.65 15.06 -14.50
N LYS A 142 -7.12 16.18 -13.95
CA LYS A 142 -7.24 17.51 -14.57
C LYS A 142 -6.55 17.59 -15.95
N LYS A 143 -5.35 16.98 -16.09
CA LYS A 143 -4.61 16.95 -17.35
C LYS A 143 -5.26 16.06 -18.42
N LYS A 144 -5.92 14.94 -18.01
CA LYS A 144 -6.70 14.09 -18.93
C LYS A 144 -8.01 14.75 -19.37
N ALA A 145 -8.71 15.44 -18.46
CA ALA A 145 -9.93 16.18 -18.80
C ALA A 145 -9.66 17.32 -19.78
N ALA A 146 -8.65 18.16 -19.52
CA ALA A 146 -8.25 19.23 -20.43
C ALA A 146 -7.79 18.72 -21.80
N LYS A 147 -7.10 17.55 -21.87
CA LYS A 147 -6.68 16.95 -23.14
C LYS A 147 -7.86 16.37 -23.94
N LYS A 148 -8.93 15.95 -23.25
CA LYS A 148 -10.15 15.45 -23.90
C LYS A 148 -11.00 16.60 -24.47
N GLU A 149 -11.13 17.70 -23.74
CA GLU A 149 -11.83 18.92 -24.20
C GLU A 149 -11.18 19.51 -25.46
N VAL A 150 -9.84 19.64 -25.47
CA VAL A 150 -9.11 20.15 -26.63
C VAL A 150 -9.22 19.21 -27.83
N ALA A 151 -9.26 17.90 -27.63
CA ALA A 151 -9.43 16.93 -28.74
C ALA A 151 -10.84 16.94 -29.30
N GLU A 152 -11.89 17.14 -28.51
CA GLU A 152 -13.27 17.26 -28.93
C GLU A 152 -13.50 18.58 -29.69
N GLU A 153 -12.89 19.66 -29.29
CA GLU A 153 -12.95 20.96 -29.94
C GLU A 153 -12.29 20.94 -31.34
N GLN A 154 -11.12 20.27 -31.43
CA GLN A 154 -10.44 20.08 -32.74
C GLN A 154 -11.19 19.16 -33.69
N LEU A 155 -11.92 18.16 -33.17
CA LEU A 155 -12.75 17.27 -33.99
C LEU A 155 -13.96 18.02 -34.55
N ASN A 156 -14.60 18.86 -33.74
CA ASN A 156 -15.74 19.68 -34.14
C ASN A 156 -15.39 20.77 -35.20
N LEU A 157 -14.17 21.31 -35.12
CA LEU A 157 -13.69 22.27 -36.15
C LEU A 157 -13.46 21.59 -37.53
N LYS A 158 -12.98 20.32 -37.52
CA LYS A 158 -12.76 19.56 -38.77
C LYS A 158 -14.04 19.06 -39.46
N LEU A 159 -15.15 18.99 -38.73
CA LEU A 159 -16.45 18.56 -39.29
C LEU A 159 -17.29 19.71 -39.84
N LYS A 160 -16.87 20.96 -39.62
CA LYS A 160 -17.58 22.15 -40.10
C LYS A 160 -16.91 22.87 -41.29
N GLY A 161 -15.83 22.33 -41.82
CA GLY A 161 -15.16 22.80 -43.06
C GLY A 161 -15.24 21.77 -44.15
#